data_583124d526093e102c969f6fbe33c211
#
_entry.id   583124d526093e102c969f6fbe33c211
#
_cell.length_a   1.000
_cell.length_b   1.000
_cell.length_c   1.000
_cell.angle_alpha   90.00
_cell.angle_beta   90.00
_cell.angle_gamma   90.00
#
_symmetry.space_group_name_H-M   'P 1'
#
loop_
_entity.id
_entity.type
_entity.pdbx_description
1 polymer ?
#
loop_
_entity_poly.entity_id
_entity_poly.type
_entity_poly.pdbx_seq_one_letter_code
_entity_poly.pdbx_strand_id
1 'polypeptide(L)'
;MHVAQPAVVLASSRGIASFVCEYASPGKATEVRVTVLRQADSQVTEVCAATYMMGNELTFLHDSICTGTSSGNQVNLTIQGLRAMDTGLYICKVELMYPPPYYLGIGNGTQIYVIDPEPCPDSD
;
A
#
# COMPACT_ATOMS: atom_id res chain seq x y z
N MET A 1 2.92 -12.65 11.92
CA MET A 1 3.86 -12.28 10.84
C MET A 1 4.13 -10.80 10.93
N HIS A 2 5.36 -10.41 10.75
CA HIS A 2 5.77 -9.01 10.85
C HIS A 2 5.80 -8.38 9.46
N VAL A 3 5.21 -7.19 9.33
CA VAL A 3 5.22 -6.44 8.09
C VAL A 3 5.90 -5.11 8.35
N ALA A 4 6.91 -4.79 7.56
CA ALA A 4 7.66 -3.55 7.69
C ALA A 4 7.35 -2.63 6.52
N GLN A 5 7.17 -1.36 6.84
CA GLN A 5 6.97 -0.33 5.82
C GLN A 5 7.60 0.97 6.31
N PRO A 6 7.93 1.88 5.39
CA PRO A 6 8.59 3.13 5.79
C PRO A 6 7.67 3.99 6.64
N ALA A 7 8.27 4.80 7.49
CA ALA A 7 7.48 5.63 8.41
C ALA A 7 6.77 6.77 7.68
N VAL A 8 7.44 7.41 6.74
CA VAL A 8 6.91 8.60 6.09
C VAL A 8 7.29 8.60 4.61
N VAL A 9 6.35 9.00 3.77
CA VAL A 9 6.58 9.18 2.34
C VAL A 9 5.90 10.48 1.91
N LEU A 10 6.58 11.23 1.07
CA LEU A 10 6.00 12.42 0.46
C LEU A 10 5.54 12.07 -0.94
N ALA A 11 4.30 12.38 -1.25
CA ALA A 11 3.79 12.21 -2.60
C ALA A 11 4.42 13.25 -3.52
N SER A 12 4.58 12.90 -4.79
CA SER A 12 5.10 13.82 -5.77
C SER A 12 4.07 14.91 -6.07
N SER A 13 4.51 15.93 -6.80
CA SER A 13 3.61 17.00 -7.21
C SER A 13 2.49 16.52 -8.10
N ARG A 14 2.63 15.31 -8.65
CA ARG A 14 1.58 14.70 -9.47
C ARG A 14 0.63 13.82 -8.66
N GLY A 15 0.78 13.80 -7.35
CA GLY A 15 -0.06 12.97 -6.52
C GLY A 15 0.29 11.49 -6.59
N ILE A 16 1.57 11.16 -6.72
CA ILE A 16 2.03 9.78 -6.81
C ILE A 16 2.91 9.49 -5.60
N ALA A 17 2.60 8.43 -4.88
CA ALA A 17 3.39 7.98 -3.74
C ALA A 17 3.73 6.51 -3.90
N SER A 18 4.96 6.15 -3.57
CA SER A 18 5.41 4.76 -3.64
C SER A 18 6.05 4.38 -2.33
N PHE A 19 5.79 3.16 -1.89
CA PHE A 19 6.44 2.62 -0.71
C PHE A 19 6.52 1.10 -0.82
N VAL A 20 7.40 0.52 -0.02
CA VAL A 20 7.65 -0.92 -0.03
C VAL A 20 7.09 -1.53 1.24
N CYS A 21 6.35 -2.63 1.09
CA CYS A 21 5.95 -3.48 2.21
C CYS A 21 6.81 -4.73 2.18
N GLU A 22 7.46 -5.00 3.28
CA GLU A 22 8.33 -6.16 3.40
C GLU A 22 7.80 -7.06 4.51
N TYR A 23 7.72 -8.34 4.24
CA TYR A 23 7.18 -9.28 5.22
C TYR A 23 8.05 -10.52 5.29
N ALA A 24 8.09 -11.12 6.48
CA ALA A 24 8.82 -12.36 6.67
C ALA A 24 7.80 -13.49 6.63
N SER A 25 7.92 -14.34 5.62
CA SER A 25 7.02 -15.47 5.48
C SER A 25 7.48 -16.60 6.40
N PRO A 26 6.63 -17.06 7.32
CA PRO A 26 7.01 -18.15 8.20
C PRO A 26 7.04 -19.52 7.50
N GLY A 27 6.62 -19.56 6.24
CA GLY A 27 6.63 -20.80 5.47
C GLY A 27 6.66 -20.45 3.99
N LYS A 28 6.25 -21.40 3.17
CA LYS A 28 6.19 -21.17 1.73
C LYS A 28 4.76 -20.89 1.34
N ALA A 29 4.42 -19.63 1.26
CA ALA A 29 3.13 -19.23 0.73
C ALA A 29 3.22 -19.16 -0.79
N THR A 30 2.21 -19.67 -1.47
CA THR A 30 2.13 -19.57 -2.92
C THR A 30 1.11 -18.52 -3.34
N GLU A 31 0.15 -18.23 -2.47
CA GLU A 31 -0.87 -17.21 -2.76
C GLU A 31 -0.85 -16.18 -1.65
N VAL A 32 -0.70 -14.92 -2.04
CA VAL A 32 -0.56 -13.81 -1.11
C VAL A 32 -1.56 -12.71 -1.50
N ARG A 33 -2.21 -12.16 -0.49
CA ARG A 33 -3.11 -11.02 -0.69
C ARG A 33 -2.55 -9.82 0.06
N VAL A 34 -2.45 -8.70 -0.64
CA VAL A 34 -1.97 -7.45 -0.06
C VAL A 34 -3.11 -6.45 -0.14
N THR A 35 -3.41 -5.83 0.98
CA THR A 35 -4.46 -4.81 1.06
C THR A 35 -3.84 -3.55 1.62
N VAL A 36 -4.14 -2.41 0.99
CA VAL A 36 -3.73 -1.11 1.50
C VAL A 36 -4.94 -0.45 2.15
N LEU A 37 -4.78 -0.09 3.41
CA LEU A 37 -5.82 0.58 4.19
C LEU A 37 -5.36 2.00 4.47
N ARG A 38 -6.29 2.92 4.51
CA ARG A 38 -5.99 4.31 4.91
C ARG A 38 -6.73 4.61 6.20
N GLN A 39 -6.00 5.12 7.17
CA GLN A 39 -6.57 5.55 8.43
C GLN A 39 -6.48 7.07 8.52
N ALA A 40 -7.61 7.71 8.63
CA ALA A 40 -7.71 9.15 8.76
C ALA A 40 -9.01 9.49 9.48
N ASP A 41 -8.96 10.48 10.34
CA ASP A 41 -10.15 10.97 11.06
C ASP A 41 -10.91 9.85 11.77
N SER A 42 -10.17 8.94 12.39
CA SER A 42 -10.72 7.80 13.13
C SER A 42 -11.46 6.80 12.27
N GLN A 43 -11.27 6.86 10.97
CA GLN A 43 -11.88 5.90 10.05
C GLN A 43 -10.80 5.16 9.28
N VAL A 44 -11.08 3.90 8.99
CA VAL A 44 -10.20 3.06 8.19
C VAL A 44 -10.96 2.65 6.94
N THR A 45 -10.38 2.91 5.78
CA THR A 45 -10.99 2.56 4.52
C THR A 45 -10.00 1.74 3.69
N GLU A 46 -10.53 0.83 2.88
CA GLU A 46 -9.70 0.07 1.96
C GLU A 46 -9.41 0.92 0.73
N VAL A 47 -8.13 1.10 0.44
CA VAL A 47 -7.69 1.86 -0.73
C VAL A 47 -7.61 0.97 -1.94
N CYS A 48 -6.94 -0.18 -1.79
CA CYS A 48 -6.81 -1.15 -2.86
C CYS A 48 -6.40 -2.49 -2.29
N ALA A 49 -6.60 -3.53 -3.08
CA ALA A 49 -6.22 -4.89 -2.71
C ALA A 49 -5.71 -5.61 -3.94
N ALA A 50 -4.72 -6.45 -3.76
CA ALA A 50 -4.15 -7.24 -4.83
C ALA A 50 -3.90 -8.65 -4.33
N THR A 51 -4.08 -9.61 -5.22
CA THR A 51 -3.75 -10.99 -4.94
C THR A 51 -2.73 -11.44 -5.97
N TYR A 52 -1.73 -12.17 -5.55
CA TYR A 52 -0.75 -12.69 -6.48
C TYR A 52 -0.27 -14.07 -6.05
N MET A 53 0.13 -14.85 -7.04
CA MET A 53 0.83 -16.09 -6.83
C MET A 53 2.31 -15.79 -6.82
N MET A 54 3.07 -16.43 -5.94
CA MET A 54 4.49 -16.18 -5.84
C MET A 54 5.15 -16.40 -7.21
N GLY A 55 5.91 -15.40 -7.61
CA GLY A 55 6.57 -15.41 -8.90
C GLY A 55 5.79 -14.77 -10.03
N ASN A 56 4.54 -14.39 -9.79
CA ASN A 56 3.71 -13.74 -10.79
C ASN A 56 3.47 -12.30 -10.43
N GLU A 57 2.91 -11.56 -11.37
CA GLU A 57 2.61 -10.15 -11.15
C GLU A 57 1.40 -9.98 -10.26
N LEU A 58 1.36 -8.84 -9.57
CA LEU A 58 0.20 -8.49 -8.79
C LEU A 58 -0.96 -8.13 -9.69
N THR A 59 -2.15 -8.60 -9.30
CA THR A 59 -3.39 -8.26 -9.98
C THR A 59 -4.28 -7.52 -9.00
N PHE A 60 -4.50 -6.24 -9.23
CA PHE A 60 -5.36 -5.46 -8.36
C PHE A 60 -6.82 -5.69 -8.71
N LEU A 61 -7.64 -5.74 -7.67
CA LEU A 61 -9.08 -5.91 -7.84
C LEU A 61 -9.67 -4.59 -8.33
N HIS A 62 -10.52 -4.69 -9.33
CA HIS A 62 -11.21 -3.53 -9.90
C HIS A 62 -10.24 -2.52 -10.52
N ASP A 63 -10.79 -1.44 -11.01
CA ASP A 63 -10.00 -0.33 -11.47
C ASP A 63 -9.44 0.38 -10.27
N SER A 64 -8.16 0.26 -10.08
CA SER A 64 -7.54 0.74 -8.87
C SER A 64 -6.59 1.88 -9.18
N ILE A 65 -6.44 2.78 -8.22
CA ILE A 65 -5.44 3.82 -8.30
C ILE A 65 -4.06 3.28 -7.90
N CYS A 66 -4.00 2.00 -7.55
CA CYS A 66 -2.77 1.37 -7.10
C CYS A 66 -2.17 0.52 -8.21
N THR A 67 -0.85 0.53 -8.28
CA THR A 67 -0.09 -0.42 -9.08
C THR A 67 1.01 -0.98 -8.21
N GLY A 68 1.58 -2.09 -8.61
CA GLY A 68 2.62 -2.67 -7.80
C GLY A 68 3.33 -3.82 -8.45
N THR A 69 4.45 -4.17 -7.87
CA THR A 69 5.23 -5.33 -8.27
C THR A 69 5.67 -6.06 -7.02
N SER A 70 5.90 -7.35 -7.14
CA SER A 70 6.40 -8.14 -6.03
C SER A 70 7.77 -8.70 -6.39
N SER A 71 8.61 -8.85 -5.38
CA SER A 71 9.93 -9.44 -5.55
C SER A 71 10.28 -10.13 -4.24
N GLY A 72 10.29 -11.46 -4.25
CA GLY A 72 10.54 -12.20 -3.02
C GLY A 72 9.49 -11.89 -1.96
N ASN A 73 9.95 -11.39 -0.83
CA ASN A 73 9.06 -11.01 0.27
C ASN A 73 8.82 -9.51 0.35
N GLN A 74 8.98 -8.81 -0.77
CA GLN A 74 8.75 -7.37 -0.85
C GLN A 74 7.67 -7.09 -1.87
N VAL A 75 6.86 -6.10 -1.57
CA VAL A 75 5.84 -5.60 -2.48
C VAL A 75 6.05 -4.11 -2.62
N ASN A 76 6.31 -3.66 -3.85
CA ASN A 76 6.41 -2.24 -4.15
C ASN A 76 5.04 -1.76 -4.59
N LEU A 77 4.51 -0.79 -3.86
CA LEU A 77 3.19 -0.25 -4.12
C LEU A 77 3.29 1.19 -4.55
N THR A 78 2.52 1.56 -5.55
CA THR A 78 2.43 2.93 -6.04
C THR A 78 0.98 3.33 -6.09
N ILE A 79 0.66 4.46 -5.48
CA ILE A 79 -0.69 5.00 -5.42
C ILE A 79 -0.70 6.31 -6.21
N GLN A 80 -1.67 6.44 -7.11
CA GLN A 80 -1.77 7.61 -7.98
C GLN A 80 -3.03 8.39 -7.68
N GLY A 81 -3.10 9.60 -8.20
CA GLY A 81 -4.30 10.41 -8.07
C GLY A 81 -4.53 10.96 -6.68
N LEU A 82 -3.47 11.07 -5.88
CA LEU A 82 -3.58 11.55 -4.52
C LEU A 82 -3.71 13.07 -4.49
N ARG A 83 -4.53 13.55 -3.56
CA ARG A 83 -4.73 14.96 -3.31
C ARG A 83 -4.41 15.26 -1.85
N ALA A 84 -4.36 16.55 -1.51
CA ALA A 84 -4.07 16.94 -0.14
C ALA A 84 -5.03 16.29 0.85
N MET A 85 -6.28 16.11 0.47
CA MET A 85 -7.28 15.47 1.32
C MET A 85 -7.00 13.98 1.55
N ASP A 86 -6.11 13.40 0.76
CA ASP A 86 -5.77 11.98 0.88
C ASP A 86 -4.57 11.75 1.80
N THR A 87 -4.02 12.80 2.40
CA THR A 87 -2.99 12.66 3.42
C THR A 87 -3.52 11.81 4.56
N GLY A 88 -2.73 10.84 4.99
CA GLY A 88 -3.13 9.94 6.05
C GLY A 88 -2.14 8.85 6.27
N LEU A 89 -2.49 7.91 7.14
CA LEU A 89 -1.67 6.76 7.45
C LEU A 89 -2.11 5.59 6.57
N TYR A 90 -1.20 5.11 5.73
CA TYR A 90 -1.48 4.02 4.81
C TYR A 90 -0.87 2.74 5.34
N ILE A 91 -1.70 1.76 5.60
CA ILE A 91 -1.32 0.53 6.29
C ILE A 91 -1.32 -0.62 5.30
N CYS A 92 -0.21 -1.34 5.28
CA CYS A 92 -0.06 -2.52 4.44
C CYS A 92 -0.48 -3.75 5.24
N LYS A 93 -1.47 -4.46 4.74
CA LYS A 93 -1.96 -5.69 5.35
C LYS A 93 -1.60 -6.84 4.41
N VAL A 94 -0.88 -7.82 4.91
CA VAL A 94 -0.43 -8.96 4.12
C VAL A 94 -1.05 -10.22 4.67
N GLU A 95 -1.66 -11.01 3.79
CA GLU A 95 -2.26 -12.28 4.16
C GLU A 95 -1.64 -13.38 3.32
N LEU A 96 -1.14 -14.40 3.99
CA LEU A 96 -0.63 -15.60 3.32
C LEU A 96 -1.80 -16.57 3.24
N MET A 97 -2.33 -16.74 2.04
CA MET A 97 -3.61 -17.38 1.84
C MET A 97 -3.48 -18.88 1.64
N TYR A 98 -2.46 -19.32 0.95
CA TYR A 98 -2.31 -20.74 0.60
C TYR A 98 -0.84 -21.08 0.41
N PRO A 99 -0.36 -22.27 0.82
CA PRO A 99 -1.12 -23.30 1.52
C PRO A 99 -1.30 -22.95 3.00
N PRO A 100 -2.23 -23.63 3.69
CA PRO A 100 -2.38 -23.42 5.13
C PRO A 100 -1.08 -23.72 5.86
N PRO A 101 -0.87 -23.13 7.04
CA PRO A 101 -1.82 -22.28 7.76
C PRO A 101 -1.86 -20.87 7.23
N TYR A 102 -3.00 -20.22 7.45
CA TYR A 102 -3.20 -18.81 7.10
C TYR A 102 -2.42 -17.92 8.07
N TYR A 103 -1.74 -16.95 7.54
CA TYR A 103 -1.02 -15.96 8.36
C TYR A 103 -1.46 -14.56 7.96
N LEU A 104 -1.52 -13.69 8.94
CA LEU A 104 -1.89 -12.30 8.75
C LEU A 104 -0.82 -11.41 9.38
N GLY A 105 -0.40 -10.40 8.64
CA GLY A 105 0.50 -9.38 9.16
C GLY A 105 -0.02 -8.00 8.79
N ILE A 106 0.11 -7.07 9.70
CA ILE A 106 -0.32 -5.70 9.49
C ILE A 106 0.84 -4.79 9.86
N GLY A 107 1.24 -3.93 8.92
CA GLY A 107 2.32 -2.99 9.14
C GLY A 107 1.91 -1.86 10.07
N ASN A 108 2.89 -1.09 10.53
CA ASN A 108 2.63 0.04 11.41
C ASN A 108 2.09 1.25 10.66
N GLY A 109 2.13 1.21 9.34
CA GLY A 109 1.61 2.29 8.54
C GLY A 109 2.70 3.23 8.04
N THR A 110 2.45 3.81 6.88
CA THR A 110 3.30 4.83 6.29
C THR A 110 2.48 6.11 6.22
N GLN A 111 2.98 7.16 6.89
CA GLN A 111 2.32 8.46 6.80
C GLN A 111 2.64 9.04 5.43
N ILE A 112 1.63 9.23 4.60
CA ILE A 112 1.80 9.83 3.29
C ILE A 112 1.26 11.24 3.35
N TYR A 113 2.13 12.21 3.07
CA TYR A 113 1.75 13.61 2.98
C TYR A 113 1.61 13.99 1.52
N VAL A 114 0.47 14.57 1.19
CA VAL A 114 0.20 15.01 -0.17
C VAL A 114 0.01 16.50 -0.15
N ILE A 115 0.81 17.21 -0.93
CA ILE A 115 0.73 18.65 -1.04
C ILE A 115 0.21 18.96 -2.43
N ASP A 116 -0.89 19.71 -2.51
CA ASP A 116 -1.43 20.09 -3.81
C ASP A 116 -0.43 20.95 -4.56
N PRO A 117 -0.25 20.71 -5.85
CA PRO A 117 0.76 21.41 -6.62
C PRO A 117 0.43 22.87 -6.85
N GLU A 118 -0.72 23.37 -6.57
CA GLU A 118 -1.11 24.57 -6.88
C GLU A 118 -0.86 25.58 -6.14
N PRO A 119 -0.44 26.43 -6.13
CA PRO A 119 -0.80 27.52 -5.47
C PRO A 119 -1.42 28.53 -6.28
N CYS A 120 -1.76 28.99 -6.19
CA CYS A 120 -2.19 29.70 -6.61
C CYS A 120 -2.45 30.75 -6.39
N PRO A 121 -2.35 31.19 -6.46
CA PRO A 121 -2.65 31.86 -6.32
C PRO A 121 -2.97 32.78 -6.39
N ASP A 122 -2.99 33.03 -6.36
CA ASP A 122 -3.26 33.70 -6.40
C ASP A 122 -3.48 34.35 -6.38
N SER A 123 -3.41 34.39 -6.33
CA SER A 123 -3.53 34.80 -6.25
C SER A 123 -3.70 35.49 -6.27
N ASP A 124 -3.71 35.71 -6.21
CA ASP A 124 -3.72 36.37 -6.17
C ASP A 124 -3.70 36.91 -6.21
#